data_3ac673c53fb89c0f1b53616798392d1e
#
_entry.id   3ac673c53fb89c0f1b53616798392d1e
#
_cell.length_a   1.000
_cell.length_b   1.000
_cell.length_c   1.000
_cell.angle_alpha   90.00
_cell.angle_beta   90.00
_cell.angle_gamma   90.00
#
_symmetry.space_group_name_H-M   'P 1'
#
loop_
_entity.id
_entity.type
_entity.pdbx_description
1 polymer ?
#
loop_
_entity_poly.entity_id
_entity_poly.type
_entity_poly.pdbx_seq_one_letter_code
_entity_poly.pdbx_strand_id
1 'polypeptide(L)'
;ADLALARAAAGNPLPEPPRLLGDPVAARVAWVMALVSSALFVAVALLAPRRPLREVLGAVGLDRFDAGRLWLPALCVAIAYPLTGLYAAAVRALGLGPLIPSPSPEGLEPVLRDPAALALYGLATVVAAPVSEEAVYRGLAFTGTLRWGFWPAAAFSSALFALSHRELATLLPFFAIGLVISWFYARSGSLWDAIAFHVLFNGLSFILLLARY
;
A
#
# COMPACT_ATOMS: atom_id res chain seq x y z
N ALA A 1 -29.07 -4.23 -8.06
CA ALA A 1 -28.72 -5.65 -8.07
C ALA A 1 -29.56 -6.41 -9.11
N ASP A 2 -30.87 -6.16 -9.16
CA ASP A 2 -31.82 -6.93 -9.98
C ASP A 2 -31.63 -6.73 -11.49
N LEU A 3 -31.26 -5.55 -11.96
CA LEU A 3 -31.05 -5.25 -13.37
C LEU A 3 -29.80 -5.92 -13.95
N ALA A 4 -28.74 -6.07 -13.13
CA ALA A 4 -27.51 -6.75 -13.53
C ALA A 4 -27.73 -8.26 -13.64
N LEU A 5 -28.46 -8.85 -12.69
CA LEU A 5 -28.84 -10.25 -12.71
C LEU A 5 -29.78 -10.58 -13.90
N ALA A 6 -30.77 -9.71 -14.17
CA ALA A 6 -31.66 -9.87 -15.33
C ALA A 6 -30.92 -9.81 -16.68
N ARG A 7 -29.89 -8.95 -16.82
CA ARG A 7 -29.07 -8.88 -18.03
C ARG A 7 -28.17 -10.10 -18.21
N ALA A 8 -27.57 -10.59 -17.11
CA ALA A 8 -26.76 -11.80 -17.13
C ALA A 8 -27.60 -13.04 -17.52
N ALA A 9 -28.83 -13.13 -16.99
CA ALA A 9 -29.78 -14.19 -17.35
C ALA A 9 -30.25 -14.13 -18.80
N ALA A 10 -30.25 -12.94 -19.41
CA ALA A 10 -30.59 -12.74 -20.84
C ALA A 10 -29.41 -12.96 -21.80
N GLY A 11 -28.25 -13.40 -21.31
CA GLY A 11 -27.05 -13.60 -22.13
C GLY A 11 -26.42 -12.30 -22.66
N ASN A 12 -26.86 -11.14 -22.17
CA ASN A 12 -26.24 -9.87 -22.52
C ASN A 12 -24.98 -9.65 -21.67
N PRO A 13 -23.83 -9.25 -22.26
CA PRO A 13 -22.66 -8.92 -21.47
C PRO A 13 -23.02 -7.78 -20.49
N LEU A 14 -22.59 -7.94 -19.24
CA LEU A 14 -22.69 -6.85 -18.27
C LEU A 14 -21.96 -5.63 -18.85
N PRO A 15 -22.51 -4.41 -18.68
CA PRO A 15 -21.77 -3.22 -19.08
C PRO A 15 -20.43 -3.24 -18.34
N GLU A 16 -19.34 -3.12 -19.11
CA GLU A 16 -18.02 -2.98 -18.50
C GLU A 16 -18.10 -1.83 -17.47
N PRO A 17 -17.56 -2.01 -16.27
CA PRO A 17 -17.47 -0.90 -15.31
C PRO A 17 -16.77 0.26 -16.01
N PRO A 18 -17.20 1.49 -15.80
CA PRO A 18 -16.58 2.65 -16.43
C PRO A 18 -15.08 2.59 -16.13
N ARG A 19 -14.26 2.56 -17.18
CA ARG A 19 -12.80 2.60 -17.07
C ARG A 19 -12.43 4.02 -16.64
N LEU A 20 -12.58 4.31 -15.34
CA LEU A 20 -12.30 5.62 -14.76
C LEU A 20 -10.88 6.13 -15.10
N LEU A 21 -9.96 5.22 -15.37
CA LEU A 21 -8.59 5.55 -15.79
C LEU A 21 -8.43 5.66 -17.31
N GLY A 22 -9.48 5.40 -18.09
CA GLY A 22 -9.45 5.50 -19.57
C GLY A 22 -9.43 6.94 -20.09
N ASP A 23 -9.87 7.90 -19.26
CA ASP A 23 -9.82 9.33 -19.52
C ASP A 23 -8.70 9.98 -18.71
N PRO A 24 -7.76 10.73 -19.33
CA PRO A 24 -6.68 11.40 -18.61
C PRO A 24 -7.16 12.36 -17.52
N VAL A 25 -8.28 13.07 -17.74
CA VAL A 25 -8.86 13.97 -16.73
C VAL A 25 -9.38 13.19 -15.54
N ALA A 26 -10.13 12.11 -15.78
CA ALA A 26 -10.63 11.23 -14.72
C ALA A 26 -9.47 10.59 -13.94
N ALA A 27 -8.40 10.18 -14.62
CA ALA A 27 -7.19 9.65 -13.99
C ALA A 27 -6.53 10.69 -13.07
N ARG A 28 -6.35 11.94 -13.52
CA ARG A 28 -5.80 13.01 -12.69
C ARG A 28 -6.66 13.28 -11.47
N VAL A 29 -7.99 13.35 -11.64
CA VAL A 29 -8.93 13.54 -10.52
C VAL A 29 -8.80 12.40 -9.52
N ALA A 30 -8.76 11.15 -9.98
CA ALA A 30 -8.62 9.98 -9.11
C ALA A 30 -7.35 10.04 -8.26
N TRP A 31 -6.20 10.42 -8.86
CA TRP A 31 -4.94 10.53 -8.12
C TRP A 31 -4.88 11.73 -7.18
N VAL A 32 -5.50 12.86 -7.54
CA VAL A 32 -5.68 13.98 -6.60
C VAL A 32 -6.52 13.55 -5.40
N MET A 33 -7.62 12.81 -5.63
CA MET A 33 -8.46 12.28 -4.55
C MET A 33 -7.70 11.28 -3.68
N ALA A 34 -6.82 10.46 -4.26
CA ALA A 34 -5.93 9.57 -3.49
C ALA A 34 -4.98 10.36 -2.59
N LEU A 35 -4.38 11.44 -3.07
CA LEU A 35 -3.53 12.33 -2.28
C LEU A 35 -4.31 13.00 -1.14
N VAL A 36 -5.52 13.50 -1.41
CA VAL A 36 -6.40 14.07 -0.37
C VAL A 36 -6.76 13.02 0.68
N SER A 37 -7.10 11.81 0.25
CA SER A 37 -7.40 10.70 1.17
C SER A 37 -6.20 10.35 2.04
N SER A 38 -5.00 10.29 1.47
CA SER A 38 -3.75 10.07 2.22
C SER A 38 -3.52 11.16 3.28
N ALA A 39 -3.72 12.44 2.91
CA ALA A 39 -3.60 13.55 3.85
C ALA A 39 -4.63 13.45 4.99
N LEU A 40 -5.87 13.04 4.69
CA LEU A 40 -6.90 12.80 5.71
C LEU A 40 -6.53 11.65 6.65
N PHE A 41 -5.99 10.55 6.13
CA PHE A 41 -5.51 9.44 6.97
C PHE A 41 -4.38 9.87 7.90
N VAL A 42 -3.41 10.64 7.40
CA VAL A 42 -2.36 11.22 8.25
C VAL A 42 -2.97 12.14 9.32
N ALA A 43 -3.89 13.02 8.95
CA ALA A 43 -4.56 13.90 9.90
C ALA A 43 -5.31 13.10 10.99
N VAL A 44 -6.05 12.05 10.60
CA VAL A 44 -6.73 11.16 11.55
C VAL A 44 -5.71 10.47 12.46
N ALA A 45 -4.61 9.94 11.91
CA ALA A 45 -3.58 9.26 12.70
C ALA A 45 -2.93 10.18 13.74
N LEU A 46 -2.73 11.45 13.40
CA LEU A 46 -2.12 12.44 14.28
C LEU A 46 -3.09 13.04 15.30
N LEU A 47 -4.37 13.17 14.95
CA LEU A 47 -5.37 13.83 15.79
C LEU A 47 -6.19 12.86 16.64
N ALA A 48 -6.34 11.60 16.22
CA ALA A 48 -7.13 10.59 16.95
C ALA A 48 -6.68 10.37 18.41
N PRO A 49 -5.37 10.43 18.75
CA PRO A 49 -4.93 10.29 20.13
C PRO A 49 -5.37 11.41 21.09
N ARG A 50 -5.90 12.54 20.56
CA ARG A 50 -6.32 13.72 21.35
C ARG A 50 -5.24 14.23 22.30
N ARG A 51 -3.99 14.18 21.86
CA ARG A 51 -2.80 14.69 22.55
C ARG A 51 -2.18 15.83 21.75
N PRO A 52 -1.35 16.68 22.38
CA PRO A 52 -0.56 17.67 21.66
C PRO A 52 0.24 17.02 20.52
N LEU A 53 0.24 17.63 19.34
CA LEU A 53 0.90 17.09 18.13
C LEU A 53 2.35 16.68 18.38
N ARG A 54 3.10 17.50 19.14
CA ARG A 54 4.49 17.20 19.51
C ARG A 54 4.63 15.86 20.25
N GLU A 55 3.70 15.57 21.17
CA GLU A 55 3.72 14.30 21.91
C GLU A 55 3.40 13.12 20.99
N VAL A 56 2.45 13.30 20.07
CA VAL A 56 2.10 12.26 19.09
C VAL A 56 3.28 11.97 18.16
N LEU A 57 3.92 13.02 17.60
CA LEU A 57 5.09 12.87 16.74
C LEU A 57 6.25 12.17 17.45
N GLY A 58 6.53 12.52 18.70
CA GLY A 58 7.54 11.86 19.53
C GLY A 58 7.17 10.41 19.89
N ALA A 59 5.87 10.14 20.16
CA ALA A 59 5.40 8.81 20.50
C ALA A 59 5.52 7.82 19.33
N VAL A 60 5.30 8.28 18.08
CA VAL A 60 5.49 7.46 16.88
C VAL A 60 6.91 7.54 16.30
N GLY A 61 7.80 8.34 16.90
CA GLY A 61 9.21 8.45 16.51
C GLY A 61 9.44 9.20 15.20
N LEU A 62 8.55 10.11 14.81
CA LEU A 62 8.76 10.99 13.65
C LEU A 62 9.81 12.09 13.90
N ASP A 63 10.22 12.30 15.15
CA ASP A 63 11.33 13.13 15.57
C ASP A 63 12.70 12.40 15.52
N ARG A 64 12.74 11.12 15.12
CA ARG A 64 13.91 10.24 15.19
C ARG A 64 14.39 9.78 13.81
N PHE A 65 14.54 10.69 12.87
CA PHE A 65 15.11 10.36 11.56
C PHE A 65 16.61 10.12 11.67
N ASP A 66 17.08 8.97 11.16
CA ASP A 66 18.50 8.62 11.08
C ASP A 66 18.83 8.06 9.69
N ALA A 67 19.49 8.88 8.87
CA ALA A 67 19.89 8.47 7.53
C ALA A 67 20.88 7.30 7.53
N GLY A 68 21.69 7.13 8.59
CA GLY A 68 22.63 6.02 8.75
C GLY A 68 21.94 4.65 8.89
N ARG A 69 20.63 4.61 9.13
CA ARG A 69 19.83 3.38 9.23
C ARG A 69 19.16 2.94 7.94
N LEU A 70 19.12 3.80 6.90
CA LEU A 70 18.40 3.54 5.66
C LEU A 70 18.89 2.32 4.88
N TRP A 71 20.12 1.86 5.14
CA TRP A 71 20.64 0.63 4.54
C TRP A 71 19.84 -0.62 4.93
N LEU A 72 19.25 -0.65 6.13
CA LEU A 72 18.51 -1.80 6.63
C LEU A 72 17.13 -1.96 5.92
N PRO A 73 16.28 -0.92 5.82
CA PRO A 73 15.12 -0.94 4.93
C PRO A 73 15.49 -1.33 3.49
N ALA A 74 16.56 -0.78 2.92
CA ALA A 74 16.99 -1.09 1.56
C ALA A 74 17.38 -2.57 1.39
N LEU A 75 18.15 -3.13 2.34
CA LEU A 75 18.48 -4.55 2.34
C LEU A 75 17.23 -5.43 2.40
N CYS A 76 16.28 -5.07 3.25
CA CYS A 76 15.05 -5.85 3.37
C CYS A 76 14.16 -5.75 2.14
N VAL A 77 14.13 -4.61 1.44
CA VAL A 77 13.48 -4.51 0.13
C VAL A 77 14.16 -5.41 -0.89
N ALA A 78 15.50 -5.42 -0.94
CA ALA A 78 16.27 -6.28 -1.83
C ALA A 78 16.01 -7.78 -1.60
N ILE A 79 15.59 -8.17 -0.40
CA ILE A 79 15.20 -9.55 -0.06
C ILE A 79 13.70 -9.77 -0.32
N ALA A 80 12.85 -8.88 0.17
CA ALA A 80 11.39 -9.04 0.10
C ALA A 80 10.87 -8.99 -1.34
N TYR A 81 11.45 -8.16 -2.19
CA TYR A 81 10.97 -7.97 -3.55
C TYR A 81 11.12 -9.24 -4.42
N PRO A 82 12.27 -9.94 -4.46
CA PRO A 82 12.37 -11.23 -5.13
C PRO A 82 11.46 -12.31 -4.54
N LEU A 83 11.23 -12.29 -3.22
CA LEU A 83 10.32 -13.24 -2.57
C LEU A 83 8.87 -13.06 -3.01
N THR A 84 8.40 -11.81 -3.21
CA THR A 84 7.07 -11.57 -3.78
C THR A 84 6.98 -12.06 -5.22
N GLY A 85 8.03 -11.90 -6.01
CA GLY A 85 8.14 -12.47 -7.36
C GLY A 85 8.10 -14.00 -7.37
N LEU A 86 8.83 -14.63 -6.45
CA LEU A 86 8.83 -16.09 -6.30
C LEU A 86 7.45 -16.61 -5.88
N TYR A 87 6.78 -15.93 -4.94
CA TYR A 87 5.40 -16.23 -4.57
C TYR A 87 4.47 -16.18 -5.79
N ALA A 88 4.53 -15.11 -6.59
CA ALA A 88 3.71 -14.97 -7.79
C ALA A 88 4.02 -16.08 -8.83
N ALA A 89 5.29 -16.48 -8.95
CA ALA A 89 5.69 -17.60 -9.80
C ALA A 89 5.13 -18.93 -9.29
N ALA A 90 5.18 -19.17 -7.98
CA ALA A 90 4.63 -20.37 -7.36
C ALA A 90 3.11 -20.46 -7.53
N VAL A 91 2.37 -19.36 -7.34
CA VAL A 91 0.91 -19.29 -7.57
C VAL A 91 0.58 -19.69 -9.01
N ARG A 92 1.34 -19.21 -10.00
CA ARG A 92 1.15 -19.59 -11.41
C ARG A 92 1.50 -21.05 -11.67
N ALA A 93 2.61 -21.54 -11.13
CA ALA A 93 3.07 -22.93 -11.32
C ALA A 93 2.10 -23.95 -10.72
N LEU A 94 1.42 -23.59 -9.63
CA LEU A 94 0.41 -24.42 -8.96
C LEU A 94 -0.98 -24.34 -9.65
N GLY A 95 -1.13 -23.56 -10.73
CA GLY A 95 -2.41 -23.38 -11.39
C GLY A 95 -3.44 -22.57 -10.60
N LEU A 96 -3.02 -21.84 -9.58
CA LEU A 96 -3.88 -21.02 -8.71
C LEU A 96 -4.19 -19.63 -9.29
N GLY A 97 -3.61 -19.29 -10.45
CA GLY A 97 -3.81 -17.99 -11.11
C GLY A 97 -5.29 -17.60 -11.31
N PRO A 98 -6.19 -18.50 -11.73
CA PRO A 98 -7.62 -18.17 -11.84
C PRO A 98 -8.32 -17.86 -10.51
N LEU A 99 -7.83 -18.45 -9.39
CA LEU A 99 -8.38 -18.22 -8.05
C LEU A 99 -7.74 -17.00 -7.38
N ILE A 100 -6.53 -16.66 -7.78
CA ILE A 100 -5.72 -15.58 -7.22
C ILE A 100 -5.22 -14.72 -8.38
N PRO A 101 -6.12 -13.97 -9.06
CA PRO A 101 -5.73 -13.14 -10.20
C PRO A 101 -4.72 -12.10 -9.74
N SER A 102 -3.63 -11.97 -10.49
CA SER A 102 -2.66 -10.90 -10.27
C SER A 102 -3.24 -9.57 -10.73
N PRO A 103 -2.92 -8.46 -10.06
CA PRO A 103 -3.29 -7.14 -10.56
C PRO A 103 -2.80 -6.97 -11.99
N SER A 104 -3.71 -6.60 -12.88
CA SER A 104 -3.35 -6.31 -14.27
C SER A 104 -2.99 -4.84 -14.43
N PRO A 105 -1.91 -4.50 -15.13
CA PRO A 105 -1.62 -3.13 -15.51
C PRO A 105 -2.57 -2.61 -16.59
N GLU A 106 -3.51 -3.45 -17.08
CA GLU A 106 -4.53 -3.04 -18.03
C GLU A 106 -5.35 -1.87 -17.46
N GLY A 107 -5.42 -0.78 -18.20
CA GLY A 107 -6.06 0.47 -17.76
C GLY A 107 -5.07 1.54 -17.24
N LEU A 108 -3.79 1.22 -17.01
CA LEU A 108 -2.77 2.22 -16.67
C LEU A 108 -2.19 2.93 -17.90
N GLU A 109 -2.37 2.41 -19.11
CA GLU A 109 -1.84 3.05 -20.32
C GLU A 109 -2.19 4.55 -20.46
N PRO A 110 -3.43 5.02 -20.21
CA PRO A 110 -3.74 6.44 -20.26
C PRO A 110 -2.97 7.27 -19.23
N VAL A 111 -2.72 6.69 -18.05
CA VAL A 111 -1.90 7.32 -16.99
C VAL A 111 -0.45 7.43 -17.43
N LEU A 112 0.10 6.37 -18.04
CA LEU A 112 1.50 6.34 -18.49
C LEU A 112 1.77 7.30 -19.66
N ARG A 113 0.75 7.57 -20.49
CA ARG A 113 0.85 8.52 -21.63
C ARG A 113 0.65 9.99 -21.24
N ASP A 114 0.10 10.26 -20.07
CA ASP A 114 -0.14 11.61 -19.57
C ASP A 114 0.88 11.95 -18.47
N PRO A 115 1.86 12.85 -18.73
CA PRO A 115 2.90 13.18 -17.76
C PRO A 115 2.36 13.71 -16.41
N ALA A 116 1.23 14.43 -16.43
CA ALA A 116 0.62 14.94 -15.19
C ALA A 116 -0.04 13.82 -14.40
N ALA A 117 -0.79 12.92 -15.05
CA ALA A 117 -1.38 11.75 -14.39
C ALA A 117 -0.29 10.82 -13.86
N LEU A 118 0.79 10.61 -14.61
CA LEU A 118 1.93 9.79 -14.20
C LEU A 118 2.64 10.38 -12.96
N ALA A 119 2.87 11.69 -12.95
CA ALA A 119 3.48 12.37 -11.81
C ALA A 119 2.59 12.25 -10.55
N LEU A 120 1.28 12.45 -10.69
CA LEU A 120 0.32 12.30 -9.59
C LEU A 120 0.25 10.84 -9.10
N TYR A 121 0.25 9.88 -10.03
CA TYR A 121 0.31 8.45 -9.70
C TYR A 121 1.58 8.12 -8.91
N GLY A 122 2.75 8.52 -9.40
CA GLY A 122 4.01 8.29 -8.70
C GLY A 122 4.02 8.93 -7.31
N LEU A 123 3.59 10.19 -7.18
CA LEU A 123 3.52 10.88 -5.89
C LEU A 123 2.55 10.18 -4.93
N ALA A 124 1.37 9.77 -5.42
CA ALA A 124 0.38 9.10 -4.60
C ALA A 124 0.86 7.73 -4.13
N THR A 125 1.40 6.90 -5.03
CA THR A 125 1.74 5.51 -4.72
C THR A 125 3.10 5.36 -4.04
N VAL A 126 4.10 6.18 -4.41
CA VAL A 126 5.47 6.04 -3.88
C VAL A 126 5.66 6.82 -2.58
N VAL A 127 4.94 7.91 -2.38
CA VAL A 127 5.17 8.78 -1.22
C VAL A 127 3.94 8.87 -0.30
N ALA A 128 2.81 9.34 -0.85
CA ALA A 128 1.67 9.68 0.00
C ALA A 128 1.01 8.45 0.64
N ALA A 129 0.82 7.36 -0.13
CA ALA A 129 0.28 6.12 0.41
C ALA A 129 1.20 5.52 1.49
N PRO A 130 2.51 5.30 1.27
CA PRO A 130 3.40 4.83 2.32
C PRO A 130 3.34 5.66 3.60
N VAL A 131 3.41 6.99 3.50
CA VAL A 131 3.36 7.85 4.69
C VAL A 131 2.04 7.70 5.44
N SER A 132 0.92 7.71 4.73
CA SER A 132 -0.41 7.61 5.35
C SER A 132 -0.68 6.23 5.92
N GLU A 133 -0.27 5.19 5.22
CA GLU A 133 -0.47 3.80 5.64
C GLU A 133 0.40 3.47 6.86
N GLU A 134 1.66 3.89 6.90
CA GLU A 134 2.49 3.68 8.08
C GLU A 134 1.99 4.46 9.28
N ALA A 135 1.50 5.69 9.08
CA ALA A 135 0.88 6.47 10.17
C ALA A 135 -0.35 5.74 10.76
N VAL A 136 -1.19 5.13 9.94
CA VAL A 136 -2.39 4.40 10.38
C VAL A 136 -2.02 3.03 10.95
N TYR A 137 -1.29 2.21 10.19
CA TYR A 137 -1.07 0.81 10.59
C TYR A 137 -0.01 0.68 11.69
N ARG A 138 1.09 1.44 11.65
CA ARG A 138 2.13 1.37 12.69
C ARG A 138 1.92 2.42 13.74
N GLY A 139 1.63 3.65 13.33
CA GLY A 139 1.39 4.75 14.26
C GLY A 139 0.15 4.57 15.15
N LEU A 140 -0.98 4.06 14.62
CA LEU A 140 -2.20 3.85 15.39
C LEU A 140 -2.46 2.39 15.73
N ALA A 141 -2.62 1.51 14.71
CA ALA A 141 -3.12 0.16 14.94
C ALA A 141 -2.12 -0.68 15.73
N PHE A 142 -0.85 -0.71 15.33
CA PHE A 142 0.19 -1.45 16.04
C PHE A 142 0.44 -0.90 17.44
N THR A 143 0.68 0.42 17.56
CA THR A 143 0.95 1.03 18.87
C THR A 143 -0.24 0.94 19.82
N GLY A 144 -1.46 1.13 19.32
CA GLY A 144 -2.69 1.02 20.10
C GLY A 144 -2.96 -0.38 20.66
N THR A 145 -2.46 -1.42 19.97
CA THR A 145 -2.63 -2.82 20.36
C THR A 145 -1.39 -3.43 21.00
N LEU A 146 -0.29 -2.70 21.13
CA LEU A 146 0.98 -3.19 21.68
C LEU A 146 0.86 -3.74 23.11
N ARG A 147 -0.16 -3.30 23.86
CA ARG A 147 -0.53 -3.87 25.17
C ARG A 147 -0.85 -5.38 25.13
N TRP A 148 -1.17 -5.93 23.96
CA TRP A 148 -1.40 -7.36 23.75
C TRP A 148 -0.10 -8.15 23.53
N GLY A 149 1.04 -7.46 23.50
CA GLY A 149 2.36 -7.99 23.13
C GLY A 149 2.69 -7.75 21.67
N PHE A 150 3.98 -7.92 21.34
CA PHE A 150 4.49 -7.64 20.00
C PHE A 150 3.77 -8.46 18.90
N TRP A 151 3.71 -9.78 19.04
CA TRP A 151 3.20 -10.65 17.98
C TRP A 151 1.70 -10.46 17.69
N PRO A 152 0.80 -10.38 18.68
CA PRO A 152 -0.60 -10.06 18.42
C PRO A 152 -0.79 -8.68 17.78
N ALA A 153 -0.05 -7.66 18.22
CA ALA A 153 -0.13 -6.33 17.66
C ALA A 153 0.38 -6.28 16.21
N ALA A 154 1.53 -6.93 15.95
CA ALA A 154 2.10 -7.03 14.61
C ALA A 154 1.17 -7.79 13.65
N ALA A 155 0.62 -8.92 14.08
CA ALA A 155 -0.31 -9.70 13.28
C ALA A 155 -1.60 -8.92 12.99
N PHE A 156 -2.17 -8.24 13.96
CA PHE A 156 -3.37 -7.42 13.79
C PHE A 156 -3.14 -6.28 12.80
N SER A 157 -2.08 -5.48 13.02
CA SER A 157 -1.72 -4.38 12.13
C SER A 157 -1.43 -4.84 10.70
N SER A 158 -0.69 -5.95 10.55
CA SER A 158 -0.35 -6.52 9.25
C SER A 158 -1.55 -7.10 8.52
N ALA A 159 -2.51 -7.69 9.25
CA ALA A 159 -3.76 -8.18 8.68
C ALA A 159 -4.61 -7.02 8.15
N LEU A 160 -4.75 -5.93 8.92
CA LEU A 160 -5.45 -4.73 8.45
C LEU A 160 -4.79 -4.14 7.20
N PHE A 161 -3.45 -4.04 7.19
CA PHE A 161 -2.68 -3.58 6.05
C PHE A 161 -2.94 -4.44 4.80
N ALA A 162 -2.82 -5.76 4.92
CA ALA A 162 -3.02 -6.68 3.81
C ALA A 162 -4.46 -6.66 3.29
N LEU A 163 -5.46 -6.66 4.18
CA LEU A 163 -6.88 -6.66 3.83
C LEU A 163 -7.32 -5.35 3.16
N SER A 164 -6.70 -4.21 3.48
CA SER A 164 -7.03 -2.93 2.87
C SER A 164 -6.76 -2.88 1.36
N HIS A 165 -5.86 -3.71 0.87
CA HIS A 165 -5.54 -3.81 -0.56
C HIS A 165 -6.60 -4.57 -1.38
N ARG A 166 -7.51 -5.30 -0.72
CA ARG A 166 -8.68 -5.99 -1.34
C ARG A 166 -8.33 -6.99 -2.45
N GLU A 167 -7.09 -7.41 -2.53
CA GLU A 167 -6.58 -8.33 -3.54
C GLU A 167 -6.11 -9.63 -2.89
N LEU A 168 -6.73 -10.74 -3.27
CA LEU A 168 -6.40 -12.04 -2.70
C LEU A 168 -4.96 -12.46 -3.03
N ALA A 169 -4.48 -12.08 -4.23
CA ALA A 169 -3.12 -12.37 -4.67
C ALA A 169 -2.03 -11.72 -3.79
N THR A 170 -2.32 -10.55 -3.22
CA THR A 170 -1.36 -9.77 -2.42
C THR A 170 -1.52 -10.00 -0.93
N LEU A 171 -2.58 -10.69 -0.49
CA LEU A 171 -2.91 -10.84 0.92
C LEU A 171 -1.76 -11.44 1.74
N LEU A 172 -1.21 -12.58 1.29
CA LEU A 172 -0.13 -13.26 2.01
C LEU A 172 1.19 -12.48 1.95
N PRO A 173 1.68 -12.03 0.77
CA PRO A 173 2.89 -11.22 0.71
C PRO A 173 2.77 -9.91 1.52
N PHE A 174 1.64 -9.20 1.45
CA PHE A 174 1.47 -7.95 2.19
C PHE A 174 1.33 -8.17 3.70
N PHE A 175 0.73 -9.27 4.12
CA PHE A 175 0.76 -9.65 5.52
C PHE A 175 2.21 -9.89 6.01
N ALA A 176 3.01 -10.63 5.26
CA ALA A 176 4.42 -10.88 5.59
C ALA A 176 5.25 -9.58 5.59
N ILE A 177 5.08 -8.73 4.58
CA ILE A 177 5.70 -7.39 4.52
C ILE A 177 5.26 -6.57 5.74
N GLY A 178 3.98 -6.60 6.09
CA GLY A 178 3.45 -5.93 7.27
C GLY A 178 4.14 -6.34 8.57
N LEU A 179 4.42 -7.65 8.75
CA LEU A 179 5.17 -8.14 9.91
C LEU A 179 6.62 -7.61 9.93
N VAL A 180 7.29 -7.59 8.78
CA VAL A 180 8.65 -7.04 8.66
C VAL A 180 8.67 -5.56 9.01
N ILE A 181 7.73 -4.76 8.49
CA ILE A 181 7.65 -3.33 8.79
C ILE A 181 7.35 -3.10 10.28
N SER A 182 6.44 -3.90 10.87
CA SER A 182 6.14 -3.82 12.31
C SER A 182 7.37 -4.13 13.17
N TRP A 183 8.20 -5.09 12.73
CA TRP A 183 9.46 -5.40 13.38
C TRP A 183 10.47 -4.25 13.31
N PHE A 184 10.62 -3.61 12.13
CA PHE A 184 11.45 -2.39 11.99
C PHE A 184 11.04 -1.32 12.97
N TYR A 185 9.76 -0.99 12.94
CA TYR A 185 9.20 0.05 13.77
C TYR A 185 9.41 -0.23 15.27
N ALA A 186 9.12 -1.46 15.71
CA ALA A 186 9.30 -1.84 17.10
C ALA A 186 10.78 -1.79 17.55
N ARG A 187 11.71 -2.14 16.64
CA ARG A 187 13.13 -2.18 16.96
C ARG A 187 13.79 -0.82 16.95
N SER A 188 13.39 0.07 16.06
CA SER A 188 13.97 1.40 15.94
C SER A 188 13.26 2.46 16.80
N GLY A 189 11.98 2.27 17.06
CA GLY A 189 11.11 3.28 17.64
C GLY A 189 10.91 4.49 16.72
N SER A 190 11.19 4.36 15.41
CA SER A 190 11.10 5.42 14.42
C SER A 190 10.19 5.01 13.28
N LEU A 191 9.13 5.78 13.06
CA LEU A 191 8.22 5.56 11.94
C LEU A 191 8.91 5.77 10.58
N TRP A 192 10.01 6.54 10.55
CA TRP A 192 10.79 6.77 9.33
C TRP A 192 11.38 5.50 8.74
N ASP A 193 11.81 4.54 9.56
CA ASP A 193 12.35 3.28 9.07
C ASP A 193 11.25 2.45 8.36
N ALA A 194 10.03 2.46 8.91
CA ALA A 194 8.86 1.84 8.30
C ALA A 194 8.48 2.52 6.97
N ILE A 195 8.39 3.86 6.99
CA ILE A 195 8.11 4.67 5.80
C ILE A 195 9.20 4.45 4.74
N ALA A 196 10.48 4.43 5.12
CA ALA A 196 11.59 4.22 4.19
C ALA A 196 11.50 2.87 3.49
N PHE A 197 11.23 1.78 4.22
CA PHE A 197 11.01 0.47 3.60
C PHE A 197 9.88 0.52 2.58
N HIS A 198 8.75 1.09 2.95
CA HIS A 198 7.56 1.12 2.12
C HIS A 198 7.74 2.01 0.87
N VAL A 199 8.34 3.19 1.03
CA VAL A 199 8.71 4.09 -0.09
C VAL A 199 9.67 3.40 -1.05
N LEU A 200 10.69 2.71 -0.54
CA LEU A 200 11.65 2.00 -1.39
C LEU A 200 11.01 0.83 -2.13
N PHE A 201 10.13 0.07 -1.48
CA PHE A 201 9.41 -1.05 -2.08
C PHE A 201 8.48 -0.57 -3.21
N ASN A 202 7.67 0.45 -2.95
CA ASN A 202 6.76 1.03 -3.94
C ASN A 202 7.52 1.77 -5.04
N GLY A 203 8.62 2.46 -4.70
CA GLY A 203 9.49 3.13 -5.67
C GLY A 203 10.12 2.14 -6.65
N LEU A 204 10.62 1.00 -6.15
CA LEU A 204 11.14 -0.06 -7.01
C LEU A 204 10.04 -0.61 -7.92
N SER A 205 8.83 -0.86 -7.39
CA SER A 205 7.69 -1.31 -8.17
C SER A 205 7.33 -0.32 -9.28
N PHE A 206 7.34 0.98 -8.97
CA PHE A 206 7.07 2.05 -9.91
C PHE A 206 8.14 2.13 -11.02
N ILE A 207 9.42 2.05 -10.66
CA ILE A 207 10.53 2.03 -11.63
C ILE A 207 10.41 0.82 -12.57
N LEU A 208 10.13 -0.36 -12.03
CA LEU A 208 9.98 -1.57 -12.83
C LEU A 208 8.71 -1.53 -13.70
N LEU A 209 7.65 -0.85 -13.27
CA LEU A 209 6.50 -0.56 -14.12
C LEU A 209 6.92 0.29 -15.32
N LEU A 210 7.62 1.41 -15.09
CA LEU A 210 8.08 2.29 -16.17
C LEU A 210 9.06 1.60 -17.14
N ALA A 211 9.89 0.69 -16.64
CA ALA A 211 10.85 -0.04 -17.48
C ALA A 211 10.19 -1.07 -18.44
N ARG A 212 8.90 -1.36 -18.27
CA ARG A 212 8.14 -2.29 -19.13
C ARG A 212 7.40 -1.58 -20.26
N TYR A 213 7.30 -0.25 -20.20
CA TYR A 213 6.60 0.60 -21.18
C TYR A 213 7.54 1.59 -21.85
#